data_eeefd40c71699a057fd9eba346a4a5bf
#
_entry.id   eeefd40c71699a057fd9eba346a4a5bf
#
_cell.length_a   1.000
_cell.length_b   1.000
_cell.length_c   1.000
_cell.angle_alpha   90.00
_cell.angle_beta   90.00
_cell.angle_gamma   90.00
#
_symmetry.space_group_name_H-M   'P 1'
#
loop_
_entity.id
_entity.type
_entity.pdbx_description
1 polymer ?
#
loop_
_entity_poly.entity_id
_entity_poly.type
_entity_poly.pdbx_seq_one_letter_code
_entity_poly.pdbx_strand_id
1 'polypeptide(L)'
;DVYKRQGALLWHTAHPWPQRPEGLVELGFKELANRWLPILNQFDACGVDVCYEIHPGEDLHDGITFERFLEATKNHPRVNILYDPSHFVLQQLDYIQYIDHYHEFIKMFHVKDAKFNPTGKSGTFGSYADWKDRAGRYRSPGDGQIDFKTIFSKLTQYGCDVWAVMEWECCIKSPEQGAKEGAAFIQDHIIEATEKTFDDFAGGSIDQGKLKRILGL
;
A
#
# COMPACT_ATOMS: atom_id res chain seq x y z
N ASP A 1 4.23 -8.75 12.57
CA ASP A 1 3.52 -7.58 12.03
C ASP A 1 2.16 -7.45 12.69
N VAL A 2 1.77 -6.24 13.02
CA VAL A 2 0.47 -5.94 13.60
C VAL A 2 -0.30 -5.08 12.64
N TYR A 3 -1.39 -5.62 12.10
CA TYR A 3 -2.37 -4.86 11.37
C TYR A 3 -3.18 -4.00 12.32
N LYS A 4 -3.29 -2.70 12.03
CA LYS A 4 -4.14 -1.78 12.78
C LYS A 4 -4.77 -0.75 11.86
N ARG A 5 -6.09 -0.67 11.90
CA ARG A 5 -6.80 0.58 11.63
C ARG A 5 -6.54 1.48 12.80
N GLN A 6 -5.93 2.63 12.56
CA GLN A 6 -5.52 3.54 13.62
C GLN A 6 -6.67 4.33 14.25
N GLY A 7 -7.87 4.27 13.71
CA GLY A 7 -8.99 5.10 14.12
C GLY A 7 -8.78 6.58 13.77
N ALA A 8 -9.85 7.25 13.40
CA ALA A 8 -9.78 8.63 12.93
C ALA A 8 -9.81 9.64 14.08
N LEU A 9 -8.77 10.47 14.16
CA LEU A 9 -8.74 11.64 15.01
C LEU A 9 -9.13 12.90 14.23
N LEU A 10 -8.64 13.03 13.00
CA LEU A 10 -8.82 14.19 12.13
C LEU A 10 -9.80 13.96 10.99
N TRP A 11 -9.92 12.74 10.48
CA TRP A 11 -10.74 12.46 9.30
C TRP A 11 -12.15 13.06 9.38
N HIS A 12 -12.85 12.83 10.48
CA HIS A 12 -14.22 13.35 10.66
C HIS A 12 -14.32 14.84 11.00
N THR A 13 -13.22 15.47 11.39
CA THR A 13 -13.20 16.88 11.81
C THR A 13 -12.61 17.81 10.77
N ALA A 14 -11.65 17.33 9.98
CA ALA A 14 -10.91 18.13 9.02
C ALA A 14 -11.21 17.75 7.55
N HIS A 15 -11.43 16.47 7.26
CA HIS A 15 -11.71 15.99 5.92
C HIS A 15 -13.22 15.97 5.61
N PRO A 16 -13.66 16.24 4.38
CA PRO A 16 -12.90 16.67 3.20
C PRO A 16 -12.75 18.20 3.05
N TRP A 17 -13.11 18.95 4.06
CA TRP A 17 -13.28 20.41 3.95
C TRP A 17 -11.94 21.14 4.05
N PRO A 18 -11.63 22.03 3.10
CA PRO A 18 -10.44 22.87 3.19
C PRO A 18 -10.58 23.96 4.27
N GLN A 19 -11.81 24.30 4.63
CA GLN A 19 -12.11 25.32 5.65
C GLN A 19 -12.09 24.67 7.03
N ARG A 20 -10.95 24.69 7.66
CA ARG A 20 -10.70 24.17 9.02
C ARG A 20 -9.91 25.19 9.83
N PRO A 21 -9.98 25.16 11.16
CA PRO A 21 -9.16 26.02 12.00
C PRO A 21 -7.67 25.85 11.67
N GLU A 22 -6.94 26.96 11.64
CA GLU A 22 -5.49 26.95 11.48
C GLU A 22 -4.84 26.12 12.60
N GLY A 23 -3.84 25.32 12.26
CA GLY A 23 -3.12 24.47 13.20
C GLY A 23 -3.85 23.19 13.61
N LEU A 24 -5.10 22.95 13.15
CA LEU A 24 -5.85 21.74 13.55
C LEU A 24 -5.14 20.46 13.10
N VAL A 25 -4.66 20.40 11.88
CA VAL A 25 -4.00 19.21 11.32
C VAL A 25 -2.69 18.94 12.04
N GLU A 26 -1.88 19.96 12.23
CA GLU A 26 -0.60 19.89 12.93
C GLU A 26 -0.77 19.41 14.38
N LEU A 27 -1.77 19.96 15.08
CA LEU A 27 -2.10 19.52 16.45
C LEU A 27 -2.59 18.06 16.45
N GLY A 28 -3.40 17.67 15.48
CA GLY A 28 -3.92 16.32 15.35
C GLY A 28 -2.80 15.29 15.14
N PHE A 29 -1.88 15.52 14.19
CA PHE A 29 -0.74 14.63 13.98
C PHE A 29 0.22 14.58 15.16
N LYS A 30 0.41 15.71 15.86
CA LYS A 30 1.18 15.74 17.10
C LYS A 30 0.54 14.87 18.18
N GLU A 31 -0.77 14.97 18.36
CA GLU A 31 -1.50 14.15 19.32
C GLU A 31 -1.51 12.67 18.93
N LEU A 32 -1.68 12.36 17.65
CA LEU A 32 -1.59 11.00 17.12
C LEU A 32 -0.22 10.40 17.44
N ALA A 33 0.86 11.14 17.16
CA ALA A 33 2.22 10.71 17.47
C ALA A 33 2.45 10.51 18.97
N ASN A 34 1.96 11.42 19.82
CA ASN A 34 2.07 11.29 21.27
C ASN A 34 1.44 9.99 21.79
N ARG A 35 0.33 9.56 21.22
CA ARG A 35 -0.34 8.30 21.59
C ARG A 35 0.39 7.07 21.04
N TRP A 36 0.91 7.16 19.82
CA TRP A 36 1.57 6.03 19.17
C TRP A 36 3.02 5.81 19.63
N LEU A 37 3.79 6.85 19.93
CA LEU A 37 5.20 6.70 20.30
C LEU A 37 5.44 5.71 21.47
N PRO A 38 4.69 5.73 22.59
CA PRO A 38 4.87 4.73 23.64
C PRO A 38 4.60 3.30 23.16
N ILE A 39 3.63 3.13 22.27
CA ILE A 39 3.26 1.82 21.68
C ILE A 39 4.37 1.37 20.74
N LEU A 40 4.82 2.23 19.84
CA LEU A 40 5.90 1.95 18.89
C LEU A 40 7.20 1.56 19.59
N ASN A 41 7.55 2.24 20.70
CA ASN A 41 8.72 1.88 21.50
C ASN A 41 8.62 0.46 22.09
N GLN A 42 7.42 0.01 22.48
CA GLN A 42 7.22 -1.37 22.94
C GLN A 42 7.39 -2.39 21.79
N PHE A 43 6.83 -2.07 20.62
CA PHE A 43 7.04 -2.90 19.44
C PHE A 43 8.51 -2.95 19.02
N ASP A 44 9.22 -1.83 19.12
CA ASP A 44 10.66 -1.79 18.82
C ASP A 44 11.46 -2.65 19.78
N ALA A 45 11.16 -2.59 21.07
CA ALA A 45 11.80 -3.48 22.07
C ALA A 45 11.57 -4.97 21.79
N CYS A 46 10.47 -5.32 21.11
CA CYS A 46 10.15 -6.69 20.70
C CYS A 46 10.66 -7.04 19.29
N GLY A 47 11.23 -6.09 18.54
CA GLY A 47 11.66 -6.30 17.15
C GLY A 47 10.50 -6.50 16.17
N VAL A 48 9.31 -5.94 16.46
CA VAL A 48 8.09 -6.13 15.67
C VAL A 48 7.70 -4.85 14.95
N ASP A 49 7.49 -4.92 13.64
CA ASP A 49 7.01 -3.80 12.84
C ASP A 49 5.52 -3.55 13.02
N VAL A 50 5.12 -2.28 12.96
CA VAL A 50 3.71 -1.86 12.90
C VAL A 50 3.44 -1.34 11.50
N CYS A 51 2.49 -1.99 10.82
CA CYS A 51 2.11 -1.61 9.46
C CYS A 51 0.74 -0.93 9.48
N TYR A 52 0.73 0.35 9.10
CA TYR A 52 -0.50 1.13 9.02
C TYR A 52 -1.14 0.95 7.66
N GLU A 53 -2.39 0.55 7.64
CA GLU A 53 -3.17 0.54 6.41
C GLU A 53 -3.47 1.99 6.00
N ILE A 54 -3.16 2.30 4.75
CA ILE A 54 -3.48 3.60 4.16
C ILE A 54 -4.91 3.56 3.64
N HIS A 55 -5.85 4.04 4.44
CA HIS A 55 -7.27 3.75 4.27
C HIS A 55 -8.15 5.01 4.37
N PRO A 56 -9.08 5.25 3.43
CA PRO A 56 -10.09 6.31 3.55
C PRO A 56 -10.93 6.14 4.82
N GLY A 57 -11.15 7.23 5.54
CA GLY A 57 -11.83 7.20 6.84
C GLY A 57 -10.87 7.13 8.02
N GLU A 58 -9.58 6.94 7.78
CA GLU A 58 -8.51 6.98 8.78
C GLU A 58 -7.67 8.26 8.62
N ASP A 59 -6.86 8.59 9.63
CA ASP A 59 -6.00 9.78 9.56
C ASP A 59 -4.88 9.61 8.53
N LEU A 60 -4.39 8.37 8.32
CA LEU A 60 -3.46 8.00 7.28
C LEU A 60 -4.22 7.40 6.09
N HIS A 61 -4.50 8.21 5.07
CA HIS A 61 -5.31 7.81 3.93
C HIS A 61 -4.64 8.04 2.56
N ASP A 62 -3.45 8.63 2.55
CA ASP A 62 -2.60 8.83 1.39
C ASP A 62 -1.13 8.94 1.78
N GLY A 63 -0.23 9.14 0.80
CA GLY A 63 1.19 9.27 1.05
C GLY A 63 1.54 10.48 1.90
N ILE A 64 0.90 11.61 1.66
CA ILE A 64 1.19 12.87 2.40
C ILE A 64 0.81 12.74 3.88
N THR A 65 -0.29 12.08 4.18
CA THR A 65 -0.70 11.85 5.58
C THR A 65 0.22 10.85 6.27
N PHE A 66 0.72 9.86 5.55
CA PHE A 66 1.75 8.96 6.07
C PHE A 66 3.06 9.72 6.37
N GLU A 67 3.54 10.57 5.45
CA GLU A 67 4.74 11.39 5.66
C GLU A 67 4.62 12.31 6.87
N ARG A 68 3.47 12.95 7.07
CA ARG A 68 3.19 13.76 8.27
C ARG A 68 3.28 12.96 9.56
N PHE A 69 2.77 11.74 9.56
CA PHE A 69 2.85 10.86 10.71
C PHE A 69 4.27 10.37 10.97
N LEU A 70 4.99 10.02 9.90
CA LEU A 70 6.40 9.62 9.98
C LEU A 70 7.26 10.74 10.56
N GLU A 71 7.08 11.99 10.09
CA GLU A 71 7.75 13.17 10.64
C GLU A 71 7.38 13.39 12.11
N ALA A 72 6.08 13.36 12.46
CA ALA A 72 5.60 13.58 13.81
C ALA A 72 6.12 12.51 14.80
N THR A 73 6.34 11.29 14.34
CA THR A 73 6.96 10.19 15.10
C THR A 73 8.48 10.18 15.02
N LYS A 74 9.10 11.21 14.43
CA LYS A 74 10.55 11.36 14.27
C LYS A 74 11.20 10.21 13.47
N ASN A 75 10.54 9.77 12.41
CA ASN A 75 10.95 8.66 11.58
C ASN A 75 11.18 7.37 12.40
N HIS A 76 10.25 7.06 13.27
CA HIS A 76 10.36 5.89 14.14
C HIS A 76 10.47 4.60 13.30
N PRO A 77 11.47 3.72 13.53
CA PRO A 77 11.78 2.59 12.64
C PRO A 77 10.67 1.54 12.53
N ARG A 78 9.71 1.55 13.46
CA ARG A 78 8.56 0.63 13.44
C ARG A 78 7.33 1.21 12.76
N VAL A 79 7.40 2.41 12.20
CA VAL A 79 6.33 2.99 11.39
C VAL A 79 6.50 2.52 9.97
N ASN A 80 5.63 1.59 9.53
CA ASN A 80 5.66 0.99 8.22
C ASN A 80 4.27 1.00 7.58
N ILE A 81 4.18 0.63 6.32
CA ILE A 81 2.95 0.64 5.52
C ILE A 81 2.42 -0.78 5.32
N LEU A 82 1.12 -0.94 5.56
CA LEU A 82 0.33 -1.96 4.96
C LEU A 82 -0.26 -1.39 3.66
N TYR A 83 0.19 -1.92 2.54
CA TYR A 83 -0.21 -1.47 1.22
C TYR A 83 -1.47 -2.21 0.76
N ASP A 84 -2.56 -1.46 0.57
CA ASP A 84 -3.82 -1.97 0.01
C ASP A 84 -4.23 -1.16 -1.22
N PRO A 85 -3.99 -1.67 -2.43
CA PRO A 85 -4.27 -0.93 -3.66
C PRO A 85 -5.76 -0.71 -3.91
N SER A 86 -6.65 -1.48 -3.28
CA SER A 86 -8.09 -1.34 -3.47
C SER A 86 -8.62 0.01 -3.01
N HIS A 87 -8.07 0.51 -1.91
CA HIS A 87 -8.40 1.83 -1.38
C HIS A 87 -7.88 2.95 -2.27
N PHE A 88 -6.72 2.73 -2.92
CA PHE A 88 -6.12 3.72 -3.82
C PHE A 88 -6.90 3.85 -5.12
N VAL A 89 -7.28 2.72 -5.72
CA VAL A 89 -8.15 2.71 -6.91
C VAL A 89 -9.43 3.51 -6.66
N LEU A 90 -10.11 3.28 -5.54
CA LEU A 90 -11.35 3.95 -5.22
C LEU A 90 -11.17 5.44 -4.87
N GLN A 91 -9.98 5.86 -4.48
CA GLN A 91 -9.60 7.26 -4.25
C GLN A 91 -9.04 7.93 -5.51
N GLN A 92 -8.84 7.20 -6.62
CA GLN A 92 -8.13 7.66 -7.81
C GLN A 92 -6.66 8.04 -7.55
N LEU A 93 -6.04 7.38 -6.56
CA LEU A 93 -4.61 7.48 -6.29
C LEU A 93 -3.88 6.47 -7.17
N ASP A 94 -2.74 6.87 -7.77
CA ASP A 94 -1.91 5.96 -8.55
C ASP A 94 -1.22 4.94 -7.63
N TYR A 95 -1.81 3.77 -7.52
CA TYR A 95 -1.33 2.70 -6.65
C TYR A 95 0.00 2.11 -7.12
N ILE A 96 0.33 2.21 -8.40
CA ILE A 96 1.62 1.72 -8.93
C ILE A 96 2.75 2.68 -8.59
N GLN A 97 2.56 4.00 -8.83
CA GLN A 97 3.56 5.01 -8.43
C GLN A 97 3.73 5.08 -6.91
N TYR A 98 2.69 4.73 -6.14
CA TYR A 98 2.79 4.67 -4.69
C TYR A 98 3.89 3.71 -4.23
N ILE A 99 4.06 2.57 -4.90
CA ILE A 99 5.16 1.63 -4.61
C ILE A 99 6.51 2.29 -4.88
N ASP A 100 6.65 3.04 -5.99
CA ASP A 100 7.90 3.73 -6.31
C ASP A 100 8.32 4.72 -5.23
N HIS A 101 7.36 5.40 -4.60
CA HIS A 101 7.65 6.37 -3.54
C HIS A 101 7.89 5.75 -2.17
N TYR A 102 7.22 4.64 -1.84
CA TYR A 102 7.13 4.16 -0.46
C TYR A 102 7.57 2.70 -0.26
N HIS A 103 8.19 2.05 -1.26
CA HIS A 103 8.59 0.64 -1.18
C HIS A 103 9.43 0.30 0.05
N GLU A 104 10.27 1.21 0.53
CA GLU A 104 11.10 1.00 1.73
C GLU A 104 10.28 0.80 3.01
N PHE A 105 9.07 1.38 3.06
CA PHE A 105 8.16 1.28 4.19
C PHE A 105 7.13 0.16 4.04
N ILE A 106 6.93 -0.39 2.86
CA ILE A 106 5.94 -1.47 2.63
C ILE A 106 6.47 -2.76 3.24
N LYS A 107 5.79 -3.25 4.29
CA LYS A 107 6.12 -4.51 4.97
C LYS A 107 4.99 -5.54 4.92
N MET A 108 3.80 -5.11 4.52
CA MET A 108 2.64 -5.95 4.33
C MET A 108 1.86 -5.48 3.11
N PHE A 109 1.31 -6.43 2.37
CA PHE A 109 0.51 -6.17 1.18
C PHE A 109 -0.81 -6.92 1.26
N HIS A 110 -1.92 -6.20 1.19
CA HIS A 110 -3.24 -6.78 1.02
C HIS A 110 -3.56 -7.04 -0.45
N VAL A 111 -3.73 -8.29 -0.79
CA VAL A 111 -4.25 -8.70 -2.10
C VAL A 111 -5.77 -8.61 -2.05
N LYS A 112 -6.27 -7.41 -2.27
CA LYS A 112 -7.68 -7.05 -2.25
C LYS A 112 -8.00 -6.27 -3.51
N ASP A 113 -9.02 -6.67 -4.22
CA ASP A 113 -9.37 -6.07 -5.50
C ASP A 113 -10.55 -5.10 -5.38
N ALA A 114 -10.59 -4.15 -6.28
CA ALA A 114 -11.65 -3.17 -6.34
C ALA A 114 -12.00 -2.83 -7.78
N LYS A 115 -13.22 -2.31 -7.96
CA LYS A 115 -13.68 -1.84 -9.26
C LYS A 115 -14.48 -0.56 -9.11
N PHE A 116 -14.13 0.45 -9.89
CA PHE A 116 -14.95 1.63 -10.07
C PHE A 116 -15.71 1.57 -11.39
N ASN A 117 -17.04 1.65 -11.34
CA ASN A 117 -17.89 1.69 -12.52
C ASN A 117 -18.50 3.08 -12.62
N PRO A 118 -18.00 3.94 -13.51
CA PRO A 118 -18.53 5.28 -13.68
C PRO A 118 -19.96 5.22 -14.17
N THR A 119 -20.89 5.79 -13.41
CA THR A 119 -22.31 5.84 -13.75
C THR A 119 -22.75 7.23 -14.22
N GLY A 120 -21.93 8.26 -13.98
CA GLY A 120 -22.31 9.66 -14.16
C GLY A 120 -23.36 10.17 -13.16
N LYS A 121 -23.81 9.33 -12.22
CA LYS A 121 -24.84 9.65 -11.22
C LYS A 121 -24.34 9.62 -9.78
N SER A 122 -23.37 8.79 -9.48
CA SER A 122 -22.82 8.65 -8.13
C SER A 122 -21.31 8.38 -8.17
N GLY A 123 -20.60 8.82 -7.12
CA GLY A 123 -19.20 8.48 -6.86
C GLY A 123 -19.07 7.21 -6.02
N THR A 124 -17.85 6.90 -5.61
CA THR A 124 -17.48 5.68 -4.85
C THR A 124 -18.35 5.45 -3.62
N PHE A 125 -18.56 6.49 -2.82
CA PHE A 125 -19.28 6.42 -1.54
C PHE A 125 -20.70 6.99 -1.60
N GLY A 126 -21.22 7.24 -2.81
CA GLY A 126 -22.53 7.89 -2.98
C GLY A 126 -23.70 6.92 -3.00
N SER A 127 -24.92 7.54 -3.03
CA SER A 127 -26.24 6.95 -3.30
C SER A 127 -26.83 5.98 -2.27
N TYR A 128 -26.20 5.73 -1.13
CA TYR A 128 -26.70 4.78 -0.09
C TYR A 128 -27.14 3.41 -0.63
N ALA A 129 -26.63 3.04 -1.81
CA ALA A 129 -26.92 1.76 -2.44
C ALA A 129 -26.19 0.61 -1.74
N ASP A 130 -26.69 -0.61 -1.89
CA ASP A 130 -25.97 -1.81 -1.48
C ASP A 130 -24.65 -1.94 -2.24
N TRP A 131 -23.66 -2.59 -1.65
CA TRP A 131 -22.32 -2.72 -2.22
C TRP A 131 -22.30 -3.20 -3.67
N LYS A 132 -23.17 -4.15 -4.03
CA LYS A 132 -23.26 -4.68 -5.41
C LYS A 132 -23.72 -3.65 -6.44
N ASP A 133 -24.41 -2.57 -6.01
CA ASP A 133 -25.00 -1.56 -6.87
C ASP A 133 -24.25 -0.23 -6.83
N ARG A 134 -23.23 -0.10 -5.97
CA ARG A 134 -22.37 1.10 -5.89
C ARG A 134 -21.47 1.24 -7.11
N ALA A 135 -21.12 2.48 -7.44
CA ALA A 135 -20.12 2.77 -8.47
C ALA A 135 -18.74 2.21 -8.08
N GLY A 136 -18.26 2.49 -6.86
CA GLY A 136 -17.06 1.89 -6.31
C GLY A 136 -17.39 0.70 -5.41
N ARG A 137 -16.72 -0.43 -5.63
CA ARG A 137 -16.98 -1.67 -4.88
C ARG A 137 -15.77 -2.60 -4.86
N TYR A 138 -15.65 -3.35 -3.78
CA TYR A 138 -14.64 -4.39 -3.65
C TYR A 138 -15.02 -5.65 -4.41
N ARG A 139 -14.00 -6.35 -4.90
CA ARG A 139 -14.14 -7.55 -5.70
C ARG A 139 -13.17 -8.62 -5.22
N SER A 140 -13.47 -9.86 -5.52
CA SER A 140 -12.50 -10.95 -5.37
C SER A 140 -11.24 -10.67 -6.20
N PRO A 141 -10.03 -11.05 -5.73
CA PRO A 141 -8.81 -10.87 -6.51
C PRO A 141 -8.93 -11.39 -7.94
N GLY A 142 -8.62 -10.54 -8.92
CA GLY A 142 -8.76 -10.81 -10.34
C GLY A 142 -10.12 -10.49 -10.97
N ASP A 143 -11.15 -10.18 -10.18
CA ASP A 143 -12.48 -9.80 -10.69
C ASP A 143 -12.67 -8.27 -10.77
N GLY A 144 -11.71 -7.50 -10.29
CA GLY A 144 -11.72 -6.04 -10.27
C GLY A 144 -10.93 -5.42 -11.42
N GLN A 145 -10.19 -4.35 -11.11
CA GLN A 145 -9.41 -3.60 -12.10
C GLN A 145 -7.95 -3.36 -11.68
N ILE A 146 -7.51 -3.98 -10.57
CA ILE A 146 -6.15 -3.80 -10.08
C ILE A 146 -5.18 -4.67 -10.89
N ASP A 147 -4.10 -4.07 -11.36
CA ASP A 147 -3.02 -4.77 -12.06
C ASP A 147 -2.04 -5.41 -11.07
N PHE A 148 -2.45 -6.54 -10.49
CA PHE A 148 -1.62 -7.29 -9.54
C PHE A 148 -0.30 -7.76 -10.15
N LYS A 149 -0.29 -8.09 -11.45
CA LYS A 149 0.93 -8.50 -12.13
C LYS A 149 2.01 -7.42 -12.06
N THR A 150 1.63 -6.18 -12.34
CA THR A 150 2.55 -5.04 -12.23
C THR A 150 2.94 -4.78 -10.77
N ILE A 151 2.02 -4.92 -9.81
CA ILE A 151 2.33 -4.77 -8.37
C ILE A 151 3.39 -5.79 -7.95
N PHE A 152 3.17 -7.08 -8.19
CA PHE A 152 4.14 -8.13 -7.83
C PHE A 152 5.50 -7.91 -8.50
N SER A 153 5.50 -7.50 -9.78
CA SER A 153 6.74 -7.17 -10.50
C SER A 153 7.51 -6.04 -9.85
N LYS A 154 6.83 -4.95 -9.43
CA LYS A 154 7.48 -3.82 -8.75
C LYS A 154 7.99 -4.19 -7.37
N LEU A 155 7.19 -4.89 -6.56
CA LEU A 155 7.63 -5.35 -5.25
C LEU A 155 8.87 -6.24 -5.35
N THR A 156 8.90 -7.14 -6.36
CA THR A 156 10.08 -7.98 -6.64
C THR A 156 11.27 -7.13 -7.11
N GLN A 157 11.05 -6.16 -7.99
CA GLN A 157 12.09 -5.26 -8.49
C GLN A 157 12.79 -4.49 -7.35
N TYR A 158 12.03 -4.05 -6.35
CA TYR A 158 12.56 -3.36 -5.17
C TYR A 158 13.06 -4.30 -4.07
N GLY A 159 12.99 -5.61 -4.29
CA GLY A 159 13.42 -6.61 -3.30
C GLY A 159 12.58 -6.57 -2.02
N CYS A 160 11.31 -6.19 -2.13
CA CYS A 160 10.41 -6.14 -0.97
C CYS A 160 10.10 -7.55 -0.49
N ASP A 161 10.59 -7.90 0.71
CA ASP A 161 10.22 -9.14 1.41
C ASP A 161 8.99 -8.87 2.26
N VAL A 162 7.80 -9.07 1.68
CA VAL A 162 6.52 -8.72 2.27
C VAL A 162 5.56 -9.90 2.29
N TRP A 163 4.67 -9.93 3.27
CA TRP A 163 3.56 -10.86 3.27
C TRP A 163 2.48 -10.39 2.29
N ALA A 164 2.16 -11.23 1.31
CA ALA A 164 0.98 -11.06 0.46
C ALA A 164 -0.23 -11.73 1.14
N VAL A 165 -1.06 -10.93 1.77
CA VAL A 165 -2.20 -11.40 2.56
C VAL A 165 -3.49 -11.17 1.77
N MET A 166 -4.26 -12.22 1.55
CA MET A 166 -5.57 -12.06 0.96
C MET A 166 -6.52 -11.41 1.97
N GLU A 167 -6.88 -10.16 1.73
CA GLU A 167 -8.02 -9.53 2.39
C GLU A 167 -9.23 -9.64 1.48
N TRP A 168 -10.16 -10.54 1.83
CA TRP A 168 -11.30 -10.79 0.97
C TRP A 168 -12.51 -9.94 1.35
N GLU A 169 -12.87 -9.03 0.47
CA GLU A 169 -14.13 -8.30 0.50
C GLU A 169 -14.74 -8.33 -0.91
N CYS A 170 -15.81 -9.05 -1.10
CA CYS A 170 -16.49 -9.09 -2.38
C CYS A 170 -18.00 -8.97 -2.21
N CYS A 171 -18.59 -8.07 -2.96
CA CYS A 171 -20.04 -7.84 -2.91
C CYS A 171 -20.87 -8.86 -3.72
N ILE A 172 -20.24 -9.80 -4.42
CA ILE A 172 -20.93 -10.71 -5.35
C ILE A 172 -20.60 -12.18 -5.06
N LYS A 173 -19.30 -12.53 -4.93
CA LYS A 173 -18.84 -13.91 -4.77
C LYS A 173 -19.00 -14.40 -3.34
N SER A 174 -19.23 -15.71 -3.13
CA SER A 174 -19.29 -16.28 -1.78
C SER A 174 -17.91 -16.30 -1.11
N PRO A 175 -17.84 -16.21 0.24
CA PRO A 175 -16.57 -16.28 0.97
C PRO A 175 -15.77 -17.56 0.69
N GLU A 176 -16.44 -18.71 0.62
CA GLU A 176 -15.81 -20.01 0.39
C GLU A 176 -15.15 -20.08 -0.99
N GLN A 177 -15.86 -19.61 -2.02
CA GLN A 177 -15.33 -19.55 -3.36
C GLN A 177 -14.19 -18.53 -3.44
N GLY A 178 -14.37 -17.34 -2.85
CA GLY A 178 -13.37 -16.28 -2.84
C GLY A 178 -12.07 -16.70 -2.15
N ALA A 179 -12.17 -17.37 -1.00
CA ALA A 179 -10.99 -17.86 -0.28
C ALA A 179 -10.20 -18.91 -1.09
N LYS A 180 -10.91 -19.85 -1.69
CA LYS A 180 -10.27 -20.90 -2.50
C LYS A 180 -9.56 -20.34 -3.73
N GLU A 181 -10.21 -19.44 -4.46
CA GLU A 181 -9.65 -18.82 -5.66
C GLU A 181 -8.53 -17.83 -5.33
N GLY A 182 -8.66 -17.08 -4.24
CA GLY A 182 -7.70 -16.05 -3.85
C GLY A 182 -6.33 -16.62 -3.45
N ALA A 183 -6.29 -17.77 -2.80
CA ALA A 183 -5.01 -18.43 -2.46
C ALA A 183 -4.26 -18.85 -3.73
N ALA A 184 -4.96 -19.46 -4.68
CA ALA A 184 -4.37 -19.83 -5.97
C ALA A 184 -3.94 -18.57 -6.77
N PHE A 185 -4.77 -17.53 -6.76
CA PHE A 185 -4.46 -16.25 -7.42
C PHE A 185 -3.15 -15.64 -6.91
N ILE A 186 -2.94 -15.59 -5.59
CA ILE A 186 -1.70 -15.07 -5.01
C ILE A 186 -0.52 -15.93 -5.44
N GLN A 187 -0.63 -17.24 -5.33
CA GLN A 187 0.43 -18.18 -5.69
C GLN A 187 0.85 -18.01 -7.17
N ASP A 188 -0.10 -17.82 -8.07
CA ASP A 188 0.16 -17.64 -9.50
C ASP A 188 0.82 -16.29 -9.84
N HIS A 189 0.81 -15.32 -8.92
CA HIS A 189 1.41 -14.00 -9.09
C HIS A 189 2.78 -13.83 -8.42
N ILE A 190 3.16 -14.75 -7.52
CA ILE A 190 4.47 -14.71 -6.88
C ILE A 190 5.56 -14.94 -7.93
N ILE A 191 6.55 -14.07 -7.94
CA ILE A 191 7.69 -14.11 -8.86
C ILE A 191 8.88 -14.71 -8.14
N GLU A 192 9.41 -15.81 -8.67
CA GLU A 192 10.72 -16.33 -8.26
C GLU A 192 11.80 -15.43 -8.88
N ALA A 193 12.42 -14.60 -8.04
CA ALA A 193 13.49 -13.70 -8.50
C ALA A 193 14.70 -14.52 -8.97
N THR A 194 15.29 -14.12 -10.10
CA THR A 194 16.50 -14.75 -10.61
C THR A 194 17.75 -14.08 -10.01
N GLU A 195 18.72 -14.86 -9.60
CA GLU A 195 20.04 -14.37 -9.20
C GLU A 195 20.91 -13.99 -10.42
N LYS A 196 20.55 -14.45 -11.61
CA LYS A 196 21.30 -14.23 -12.85
C LYS A 196 20.50 -13.35 -13.80
N THR A 197 21.12 -12.25 -14.24
CA THR A 197 20.55 -11.42 -15.28
C THR A 197 20.73 -12.04 -16.66
N PHE A 198 19.89 -11.69 -17.61
CA PHE A 198 19.99 -12.13 -19.00
C PHE A 198 21.36 -11.79 -19.62
N ASP A 199 22.00 -10.70 -19.16
CA ASP A 199 23.26 -10.18 -19.67
C ASP A 199 24.47 -10.59 -18.81
N ASP A 200 24.47 -11.78 -18.19
CA ASP A 200 25.57 -12.29 -17.37
C ASP A 200 26.93 -12.35 -18.12
N PHE A 201 26.93 -12.37 -19.45
CA PHE A 201 28.15 -12.24 -20.24
C PHE A 201 28.82 -10.86 -20.11
N ALA A 202 28.10 -9.82 -19.63
CA ALA A 202 28.62 -8.51 -19.32
C ALA A 202 29.18 -8.40 -17.88
N GLY A 203 28.87 -9.35 -17.00
CA GLY A 203 29.20 -9.35 -15.58
C GLY A 203 30.59 -9.82 -15.19
N GLY A 204 31.48 -10.12 -16.16
CA GLY A 204 32.86 -10.46 -15.87
C GLY A 204 33.65 -9.24 -15.32
N SER A 205 34.56 -9.46 -14.38
CA SER A 205 35.50 -8.42 -13.89
C SER A 205 36.25 -7.82 -15.11
N ILE A 206 35.86 -6.62 -15.49
CA ILE A 206 36.50 -5.92 -16.60
C ILE A 206 37.72 -5.21 -16.04
N ASP A 207 38.93 -5.68 -16.42
CA ASP A 207 40.12 -4.97 -16.06
C ASP A 207 40.20 -3.59 -16.79
N GLN A 208 40.89 -2.64 -16.19
CA GLN A 208 40.99 -1.29 -16.76
C GLN A 208 41.59 -1.26 -18.17
N GLY A 209 42.46 -2.21 -18.52
CA GLY A 209 43.04 -2.33 -19.86
C GLY A 209 42.02 -2.72 -20.92
N LYS A 210 41.04 -3.56 -20.53
CA LYS A 210 39.92 -3.93 -21.40
C LYS A 210 38.97 -2.74 -21.58
N LEU A 211 38.68 -1.97 -20.52
CA LEU A 211 37.88 -0.74 -20.61
C LEU A 211 38.53 0.29 -21.56
N LYS A 212 39.81 0.55 -21.42
CA LYS A 212 40.51 1.48 -22.30
C LYS A 212 40.45 1.04 -23.77
N ARG A 213 40.67 -0.25 -24.05
CA ARG A 213 40.54 -0.80 -25.41
C ARG A 213 39.16 -0.64 -26.01
N ILE A 214 38.10 -0.86 -25.21
CA ILE A 214 36.70 -0.69 -25.65
C ILE A 214 36.45 0.80 -25.98
N LEU A 215 37.01 1.71 -25.22
CA LEU A 215 36.87 3.16 -25.42
C LEU A 215 37.86 3.74 -26.46
N GLY A 216 38.75 2.94 -27.03
CA GLY A 216 39.74 3.38 -28.00
C GLY A 216 40.86 4.25 -27.38
N LEU A 217 41.14 4.06 -26.08
CA LEU A 217 42.16 4.81 -25.31
C LEU A 217 43.44 4.00 -25.15
#